data_6ce8f8541fc90fb5e9a9cc56e2ece1c1
#
_entry.id   6ce8f8541fc90fb5e9a9cc56e2ece1c1
#
_cell.length_a   1.000
_cell.length_b   1.000
_cell.length_c   1.000
_cell.angle_alpha   90.00
_cell.angle_beta   90.00
_cell.angle_gamma   90.00
#
_symmetry.space_group_name_H-M   'P 1'
#
loop_
_entity.id
_entity.type
_entity.pdbx_description
1 polymer ?
#
loop_
_entity_poly.entity_id
_entity_poly.type
_entity_poly.pdbx_seq_one_letter_code
_entity_poly.pdbx_strand_id
1 'polypeptide(L)'
;MWVGGTGTVTAILSSTLGGVVTNFTITSPGTGYGTADGVATLNDDGSTAAGLTVDITADASGGLDTVVLSNTGSGYIVGQTLRIAGGTLGIITITGVDNTPLASQAVSFQGVQAGTYLPVIVDYVLIEGASPATLMVACH
;
A
#
# COMPACT_ATOMS: atom_id res chain seq x y z
N MET A 1 15.64 -0.03 19.31
CA MET A 1 16.64 -0.65 18.40
C MET A 1 18.04 -0.37 18.93
N TRP A 2 18.89 -1.40 19.08
CA TRP A 2 20.30 -1.26 19.47
C TRP A 2 21.20 -1.37 18.24
N VAL A 3 22.21 -0.51 18.14
CA VAL A 3 23.14 -0.51 17.01
C VAL A 3 24.50 -1.05 17.47
N GLY A 4 24.96 -2.13 16.82
CA GLY A 4 26.27 -2.74 17.08
C GLY A 4 27.27 -2.33 16.00
N GLY A 5 28.03 -1.25 16.23
CA GLY A 5 29.02 -0.74 15.29
C GLY A 5 28.79 0.75 15.00
N THR A 6 29.78 1.40 14.36
CA THR A 6 29.64 2.77 13.84
C THR A 6 29.20 2.69 12.40
N GLY A 7 28.11 3.36 12.04
CA GLY A 7 27.62 3.32 10.68
C GLY A 7 26.41 4.22 10.47
N THR A 8 25.90 4.19 9.24
CA THR A 8 24.63 4.83 8.90
C THR A 8 23.51 3.81 9.06
N VAL A 9 22.49 4.15 9.85
CA VAL A 9 21.26 3.37 9.94
C VAL A 9 20.20 4.08 9.12
N THR A 10 19.66 3.42 8.13
CA THR A 10 18.53 3.93 7.36
C THR A 10 17.28 3.18 7.81
N ALA A 11 16.33 3.90 8.36
CA ALA A 11 15.05 3.35 8.76
C ALA A 11 13.93 3.95 7.92
N ILE A 12 12.99 3.13 7.52
CA ILE A 12 11.75 3.60 6.92
C ILE A 12 10.71 3.67 8.03
N LEU A 13 10.26 4.88 8.28
CA LEU A 13 9.16 5.14 9.21
C LEU A 13 7.87 5.14 8.39
N SER A 14 7.14 4.06 8.42
CA SER A 14 5.80 4.02 7.82
C SER A 14 4.78 4.43 8.87
N SER A 15 4.12 5.55 8.66
CA SER A 15 3.02 6.01 9.50
C SER A 15 1.65 5.54 8.97
N THR A 16 1.60 4.91 7.81
CA THR A 16 0.37 4.50 7.15
C THR A 16 0.30 2.98 7.06
N LEU A 17 -0.74 2.42 7.64
CA LEU A 17 -1.09 0.99 7.56
C LEU A 17 -1.63 0.58 6.18
N GLY A 18 -1.69 1.48 5.22
CA GLY A 18 -2.24 1.23 3.89
C GLY A 18 -1.18 1.20 2.80
N GLY A 19 -1.32 0.26 1.88
CA GLY A 19 -0.42 0.04 0.75
C GLY A 19 -1.02 0.34 -0.61
N VAL A 20 -0.29 -0.08 -1.66
CA VAL A 20 -0.78 -0.08 -3.03
C VAL A 20 -1.55 -1.38 -3.29
N VAL A 21 -2.64 -1.31 -4.04
CA VAL A 21 -3.46 -2.48 -4.33
C VAL A 21 -2.74 -3.40 -5.33
N THR A 22 -2.67 -4.67 -4.99
CA THR A 22 -2.11 -5.71 -5.87
C THR A 22 -3.18 -6.69 -6.36
N ASN A 23 -4.27 -6.84 -5.59
CA ASN A 23 -5.34 -7.76 -5.96
C ASN A 23 -6.68 -7.34 -5.33
N PHE A 24 -7.77 -7.69 -6.01
CA PHE A 24 -9.14 -7.49 -5.54
C PHE A 24 -10.09 -8.49 -6.20
N THR A 25 -11.32 -8.56 -5.70
CA THR A 25 -12.40 -9.38 -6.27
C THR A 25 -13.65 -8.53 -6.49
N ILE A 26 -14.43 -8.85 -7.52
CA ILE A 26 -15.77 -8.26 -7.70
C ILE A 26 -16.70 -8.89 -6.66
N THR A 27 -17.21 -8.07 -5.76
CA THR A 27 -18.15 -8.50 -4.71
C THR A 27 -19.60 -8.27 -5.13
N SER A 28 -19.84 -7.23 -5.92
CA SER A 28 -21.13 -6.96 -6.54
C SER A 28 -20.91 -6.45 -7.97
N PRO A 29 -21.54 -7.04 -8.98
CA PRO A 29 -21.39 -6.59 -10.37
C PRO A 29 -22.10 -5.26 -10.63
N GLY A 30 -23.09 -4.89 -9.82
CA GLY A 30 -23.88 -3.68 -10.07
C GLY A 30 -24.65 -3.68 -11.38
N THR A 31 -24.99 -2.48 -11.84
CA THR A 31 -25.71 -2.26 -13.12
C THR A 31 -25.37 -0.90 -13.74
N GLY A 32 -25.64 -0.77 -15.04
CA GLY A 32 -25.49 0.52 -15.72
C GLY A 32 -24.06 0.87 -16.10
N TYR A 33 -23.16 -0.11 -16.08
CA TYR A 33 -21.79 0.05 -16.55
C TYR A 33 -21.68 -0.16 -18.05
N GLY A 34 -20.73 0.52 -18.66
CA GLY A 34 -20.22 0.27 -20.00
C GLY A 34 -18.73 -0.10 -19.91
N THR A 35 -18.19 -0.69 -20.97
CA THR A 35 -16.73 -0.92 -21.05
C THR A 35 -16.01 0.42 -21.08
N ALA A 36 -15.03 0.58 -20.16
CA ALA A 36 -14.27 1.82 -20.00
C ALA A 36 -12.91 1.56 -19.33
N ASP A 37 -11.94 2.42 -19.64
CA ASP A 37 -10.59 2.37 -19.08
C ASP A 37 -10.39 3.48 -18.04
N GLY A 38 -9.54 3.23 -17.04
CA GLY A 38 -9.14 4.21 -16.03
C GLY A 38 -10.28 4.69 -15.13
N VAL A 39 -11.29 3.86 -14.91
CA VAL A 39 -12.46 4.22 -14.10
C VAL A 39 -12.06 4.39 -12.64
N ALA A 40 -12.46 5.51 -12.03
CA ALA A 40 -12.15 5.79 -10.64
C ALA A 40 -12.91 4.89 -9.67
N THR A 41 -12.29 4.58 -8.55
CA THR A 41 -12.93 3.95 -7.40
C THR A 41 -13.27 4.98 -6.33
N LEU A 42 -14.31 4.72 -5.57
CA LEU A 42 -14.86 5.60 -4.54
C LEU A 42 -14.84 4.88 -3.20
N ASN A 43 -14.30 5.57 -2.18
CA ASN A 43 -14.29 5.09 -0.79
C ASN A 43 -15.54 5.59 -0.09
N ASP A 44 -16.35 4.69 0.41
CA ASP A 44 -17.55 5.03 1.20
C ASP A 44 -17.31 4.86 2.72
N ASP A 45 -16.13 4.39 3.11
CA ASP A 45 -15.77 4.10 4.51
C ASP A 45 -15.08 5.28 5.22
N GLY A 46 -14.91 6.42 4.53
CA GLY A 46 -14.21 7.60 5.06
C GLY A 46 -12.69 7.45 5.12
N SER A 47 -12.12 6.40 4.51
CA SER A 47 -10.67 6.25 4.41
C SER A 47 -10.04 7.34 3.53
N THR A 48 -8.76 7.61 3.77
CA THR A 48 -7.96 8.56 2.96
C THR A 48 -7.25 7.91 1.78
N ALA A 49 -7.48 6.61 1.57
CA ALA A 49 -6.94 5.88 0.41
C ALA A 49 -7.42 6.51 -0.89
N ALA A 50 -6.55 6.61 -1.88
CA ALA A 50 -6.88 7.30 -3.12
C ALA A 50 -6.06 6.79 -4.32
N GLY A 51 -6.53 7.14 -5.53
CA GLY A 51 -5.80 6.95 -6.76
C GLY A 51 -5.93 5.57 -7.41
N LEU A 52 -6.70 4.64 -6.82
CA LEU A 52 -7.00 3.37 -7.49
C LEU A 52 -7.93 3.63 -8.67
N THR A 53 -7.51 3.17 -9.85
CA THR A 53 -8.35 3.13 -11.04
C THR A 53 -8.34 1.73 -11.65
N VAL A 54 -9.40 1.40 -12.34
CA VAL A 54 -9.61 0.09 -12.95
C VAL A 54 -10.12 0.22 -14.38
N ASP A 55 -9.76 -0.73 -15.22
CA ASP A 55 -10.36 -0.91 -16.52
C ASP A 55 -11.48 -1.94 -16.38
N ILE A 56 -12.67 -1.63 -16.92
CA ILE A 56 -13.87 -2.44 -16.77
C ILE A 56 -14.40 -2.91 -18.10
N THR A 57 -14.90 -4.14 -18.15
CA THR A 57 -15.81 -4.59 -19.18
C THR A 57 -17.18 -4.90 -18.55
N ALA A 58 -18.24 -4.49 -19.24
CA ALA A 58 -19.60 -4.75 -18.80
C ALA A 58 -20.20 -5.93 -19.57
N ASP A 59 -21.04 -6.70 -18.88
CA ASP A 59 -21.86 -7.73 -19.52
C ASP A 59 -23.04 -7.10 -20.31
N ALA A 60 -23.82 -7.96 -21.00
CA ALA A 60 -24.97 -7.51 -21.78
C ALA A 60 -26.08 -6.84 -20.95
N SER A 61 -26.09 -7.02 -19.63
CA SER A 61 -27.05 -6.46 -18.66
C SER A 61 -26.53 -5.16 -18.03
N GLY A 62 -25.30 -4.77 -18.35
CA GLY A 62 -24.63 -3.61 -17.77
C GLY A 62 -24.03 -3.88 -16.39
N GLY A 63 -23.85 -5.12 -15.99
CA GLY A 63 -23.08 -5.48 -14.80
C GLY A 63 -21.58 -5.56 -15.10
N LEU A 64 -20.74 -5.47 -14.08
CA LEU A 64 -19.30 -5.68 -14.21
C LEU A 64 -19.01 -7.16 -14.51
N ASP A 65 -18.43 -7.44 -15.68
CA ASP A 65 -17.99 -8.77 -16.10
C ASP A 65 -16.54 -9.00 -15.73
N THR A 66 -15.64 -8.09 -16.14
CA THR A 66 -14.25 -8.10 -15.72
C THR A 66 -13.82 -6.73 -15.21
N VAL A 67 -12.93 -6.74 -14.23
CA VAL A 67 -12.29 -5.56 -13.68
C VAL A 67 -10.79 -5.83 -13.60
N VAL A 68 -9.99 -4.98 -14.20
CA VAL A 68 -8.53 -5.10 -14.25
C VAL A 68 -7.90 -3.87 -13.61
N LEU A 69 -6.82 -4.06 -12.88
CA LEU A 69 -6.08 -2.96 -12.25
C LEU A 69 -5.43 -2.07 -13.31
N SER A 70 -5.73 -0.78 -13.30
CA SER A 70 -5.12 0.24 -14.16
C SER A 70 -4.10 1.07 -13.39
N ASN A 71 -4.46 1.55 -12.19
CA ASN A 71 -3.56 2.23 -11.26
C ASN A 71 -3.75 1.68 -9.85
N THR A 72 -2.66 1.41 -9.16
CA THR A 72 -2.67 0.73 -7.85
C THR A 72 -3.12 1.62 -6.68
N GLY A 73 -3.10 2.95 -6.85
CA GLY A 73 -3.38 3.89 -5.78
C GLY A 73 -2.46 3.74 -4.56
N SER A 74 -2.88 4.27 -3.44
CA SER A 74 -2.15 4.18 -2.16
C SER A 74 -3.07 4.32 -0.95
N GLY A 75 -2.63 3.82 0.20
CA GLY A 75 -3.36 3.93 1.46
C GLY A 75 -4.44 2.87 1.67
N TYR A 76 -4.52 1.85 0.81
CA TYR A 76 -5.53 0.80 0.87
C TYR A 76 -5.14 -0.32 1.84
N ILE A 77 -6.16 -0.98 2.40
CA ILE A 77 -5.99 -2.15 3.27
C ILE A 77 -6.78 -3.34 2.74
N VAL A 78 -6.32 -4.54 3.06
CA VAL A 78 -7.06 -5.78 2.73
C VAL A 78 -8.40 -5.80 3.44
N GLY A 79 -9.45 -6.20 2.73
CA GLY A 79 -10.83 -6.22 3.21
C GLY A 79 -11.62 -4.93 2.96
N GLN A 80 -10.97 -3.86 2.52
CA GLN A 80 -11.65 -2.61 2.15
C GLN A 80 -12.53 -2.83 0.92
N THR A 81 -13.73 -2.25 0.95
CA THR A 81 -14.69 -2.29 -0.16
C THR A 81 -14.74 -0.93 -0.85
N LEU A 82 -14.76 -0.96 -2.18
CA LEU A 82 -14.78 0.25 -3.00
C LEU A 82 -15.89 0.15 -4.03
N ARG A 83 -16.59 1.26 -4.26
CA ARG A 83 -17.50 1.39 -5.39
C ARG A 83 -16.74 1.79 -6.66
N ILE A 84 -17.18 1.25 -7.78
CA ILE A 84 -16.70 1.68 -9.10
C ILE A 84 -17.60 2.79 -9.61
N ALA A 85 -16.98 3.87 -10.08
CA ALA A 85 -17.71 5.00 -10.65
C ALA A 85 -18.35 4.63 -12.01
N GLY A 86 -19.34 5.40 -12.45
CA GLY A 86 -19.94 5.27 -13.78
C GLY A 86 -21.14 4.33 -13.89
N GLY A 87 -21.47 3.60 -12.83
CA GLY A 87 -22.66 2.75 -12.72
C GLY A 87 -23.26 2.78 -11.34
N THR A 88 -24.05 1.76 -11.02
CA THR A 88 -24.74 1.66 -9.73
C THR A 88 -24.40 0.33 -9.04
N LEU A 89 -23.97 0.40 -7.77
CA LEU A 89 -23.73 -0.76 -6.90
C LEU A 89 -22.66 -1.77 -7.38
N GLY A 90 -21.78 -1.37 -8.28
CA GLY A 90 -20.58 -2.15 -8.59
C GLY A 90 -19.56 -2.00 -7.47
N ILE A 91 -19.22 -3.10 -6.81
CA ILE A 91 -18.34 -3.13 -5.63
C ILE A 91 -17.22 -4.13 -5.86
N ILE A 92 -16.01 -3.70 -5.54
CA ILE A 92 -14.84 -4.57 -5.41
C ILE A 92 -14.39 -4.63 -3.95
N THR A 93 -13.83 -5.76 -3.55
CA THR A 93 -13.17 -5.93 -2.25
C THR A 93 -11.68 -6.17 -2.47
N ILE A 94 -10.84 -5.40 -1.80
CA ILE A 94 -9.38 -5.53 -1.86
C ILE A 94 -8.97 -6.80 -1.15
N THR A 95 -8.24 -7.68 -1.84
CA THR A 95 -7.74 -8.95 -1.31
C THR A 95 -6.23 -8.98 -1.16
N GLY A 96 -5.52 -8.03 -1.76
CA GLY A 96 -4.06 -7.91 -1.63
C GLY A 96 -3.59 -6.48 -1.72
N VAL A 97 -2.65 -6.13 -0.85
CA VAL A 97 -1.92 -4.85 -0.87
C VAL A 97 -0.44 -5.10 -0.68
N ASP A 98 0.39 -4.28 -1.31
CA ASP A 98 1.83 -4.22 -1.04
C ASP A 98 2.10 -3.01 -0.15
N ASN A 99 2.53 -3.29 1.07
CA ASN A 99 2.91 -2.30 2.07
C ASN A 99 4.42 -2.08 2.13
N THR A 100 5.17 -2.56 1.13
CA THR A 100 6.62 -2.36 1.10
C THR A 100 6.92 -0.86 1.09
N PRO A 101 7.60 -0.33 2.11
CA PRO A 101 7.88 1.09 2.18
C PRO A 101 8.77 1.53 1.01
N LEU A 102 8.45 2.68 0.43
CA LEU A 102 9.27 3.25 -0.63
C LEU A 102 10.60 3.77 -0.05
N ALA A 103 11.69 3.62 -0.81
CA ALA A 103 12.99 4.16 -0.43
C ALA A 103 12.96 5.69 -0.16
N SER A 104 12.02 6.41 -0.80
CA SER A 104 11.78 7.83 -0.55
C SER A 104 11.24 8.15 0.86
N GLN A 105 10.74 7.14 1.58
CA GLN A 105 10.26 7.27 2.97
C GLN A 105 11.35 6.93 3.98
N ALA A 106 12.54 6.60 3.50
CA ALA A 106 13.67 6.25 4.36
C ALA A 106 14.24 7.47 5.08
N VAL A 107 14.45 7.33 6.37
CA VAL A 107 15.17 8.31 7.19
C VAL A 107 16.53 7.74 7.56
N SER A 108 17.59 8.44 7.20
CA SER A 108 18.96 8.02 7.48
C SER A 108 19.46 8.68 8.77
N PHE A 109 19.89 7.86 9.71
CA PHE A 109 20.59 8.30 10.92
C PHE A 109 22.07 8.10 10.71
N GLN A 110 22.82 9.21 10.59
CA GLN A 110 24.25 9.17 10.37
C GLN A 110 25.04 9.32 11.68
N GLY A 111 26.24 8.74 11.74
CA GLY A 111 27.13 8.87 12.88
C GLY A 111 26.65 8.19 14.16
N VAL A 112 25.76 7.23 14.05
CA VAL A 112 25.26 6.47 15.21
C VAL A 112 26.39 5.60 15.74
N GLN A 113 26.78 5.83 17.02
CA GLN A 113 27.85 5.06 17.67
C GLN A 113 27.37 3.69 18.12
N ALA A 114 28.30 2.75 18.23
CA ALA A 114 28.04 1.43 18.80
C ALA A 114 27.45 1.54 20.21
N GLY A 115 26.42 0.77 20.50
CA GLY A 115 25.72 0.79 21.79
C GLY A 115 24.69 1.91 21.96
N THR A 116 24.49 2.77 20.96
CA THR A 116 23.46 3.81 21.02
C THR A 116 22.06 3.19 20.90
N TYR A 117 21.18 3.58 21.81
CA TYR A 117 19.76 3.28 21.73
C TYR A 117 19.05 4.39 20.93
N LEU A 118 18.42 4.00 19.82
CA LEU A 118 17.56 4.90 19.06
C LEU A 118 16.11 4.72 19.52
N PRO A 119 15.50 5.72 20.18
CA PRO A 119 14.13 5.64 20.68
C PRO A 119 13.12 5.87 19.53
N VAL A 120 13.20 5.04 18.50
CA VAL A 120 12.32 5.10 17.34
C VAL A 120 11.64 3.75 17.14
N ILE A 121 10.38 3.77 16.78
CA ILE A 121 9.65 2.60 16.32
C ILE A 121 9.85 2.54 14.81
N VAL A 122 10.42 1.46 14.32
CA VAL A 122 10.69 1.25 12.90
C VAL A 122 9.97 -0.02 12.45
N ASP A 123 9.26 0.08 11.34
CA ASP A 123 8.63 -1.09 10.74
C ASP A 123 9.64 -1.90 9.92
N TYR A 124 10.59 -1.21 9.30
CA TYR A 124 11.62 -1.83 8.45
C TYR A 124 12.97 -1.16 8.64
N VAL A 125 14.01 -1.97 8.54
CA VAL A 125 15.39 -1.49 8.50
C VAL A 125 16.01 -1.91 7.17
N LEU A 126 16.40 -0.94 6.37
CA LEU A 126 17.15 -1.21 5.14
C LEU A 126 18.63 -1.33 5.48
N ILE A 127 19.23 -2.43 5.09
CA ILE A 127 20.68 -2.63 5.14
C ILE A 127 21.22 -2.38 3.74
N GLU A 128 21.57 -1.14 3.44
CA GLU A 128 22.23 -0.79 2.19
C GLU A 128 23.71 -0.53 2.42
N GLY A 129 24.54 -1.18 1.61
CA GLY A 129 25.97 -0.88 1.47
C GLY A 129 26.88 -1.55 2.48
N ALA A 130 28.07 -1.82 2.00
CA ALA A 130 29.13 -2.55 2.67
C ALA A 130 29.81 -1.76 3.80
N SER A 131 29.10 -1.49 4.87
CA SER A 131 29.74 -1.22 6.15
C SER A 131 28.92 -1.91 7.24
N PRO A 132 29.47 -2.89 7.91
CA PRO A 132 28.70 -3.77 8.74
C PRO A 132 28.30 -3.09 10.05
N ALA A 133 27.05 -2.68 10.14
CA ALA A 133 26.40 -2.73 11.44
C ALA A 133 26.22 -4.22 11.74
N THR A 134 27.08 -4.79 12.54
CA THR A 134 27.24 -6.24 12.66
C THR A 134 26.06 -6.92 13.39
N LEU A 135 25.20 -6.17 14.06
CA LEU A 135 23.99 -6.68 14.69
C LEU A 135 22.98 -5.54 14.94
N MET A 136 21.83 -5.61 14.33
CA MET A 136 20.68 -4.79 14.71
C MET A 136 19.62 -5.69 15.36
N VAL A 137 19.19 -5.34 16.55
CA VAL A 137 18.12 -6.03 17.26
C VAL A 137 16.96 -5.05 17.41
N ALA A 138 15.84 -5.34 16.78
CA ALA A 138 14.58 -4.68 17.03
C ALA A 138 13.92 -5.35 18.24
N CYS A 139 13.64 -4.58 19.29
CA CYS A 139 12.86 -5.05 20.42
C CYS A 139 11.44 -4.50 20.28
N HIS A 140 10.47 -5.41 20.36
CA HIS A 140 9.04 -5.09 20.46
C HIS A 140 8.66 -4.74 21.89
#